data_f3b4b0a7bd92c64f3d31ee7da8f1a130
#
_entry.id   f3b4b0a7bd92c64f3d31ee7da8f1a130
#
_cell.length_a   1.000
_cell.length_b   1.000
_cell.length_c   1.000
_cell.angle_alpha   90.00
_cell.angle_beta   90.00
_cell.angle_gamma   90.00
#
_symmetry.space_group_name_H-M   'P 1'
#
loop_
_entity.id
_entity.type
_entity.pdbx_description
1 polymer ?
#
loop_
_entity_poly.entity_id
_entity_poly.type
_entity_poly.pdbx_seq_one_letter_code
_entity_poly.pdbx_strand_id
1 'polypeptide(L)'
;MTEERPGDYDPDSNRRWGWRGFLEHPENDLTADADFANLRPPDPQSPEELASWLDPVVQAERNRQSSRQALQFLAAIPAITFVLGLGLLVVFRLIGGPECVAGEAVWLCTRTSQIVWPLVTSIVPIIGVLGCAIIMTRKLNSYTRWRPWMGVFWVMVPFCMVWLITAGQILIPALEN
;
A
#
# COMPACT_ATOMS: atom_id res chain seq x y z
N MET A 1 47.29 -20.56 -15.68
CA MET A 1 46.09 -21.14 -15.08
C MET A 1 46.33 -21.17 -13.57
N THR A 2 45.94 -20.13 -12.88
CA THR A 2 46.03 -20.03 -11.43
C THR A 2 44.67 -20.49 -10.88
N GLU A 3 44.69 -21.64 -10.27
CA GLU A 3 43.56 -22.29 -9.61
C GLU A 3 43.23 -21.44 -8.33
N GLU A 4 42.18 -20.62 -8.41
CA GLU A 4 41.61 -19.93 -7.25
C GLU A 4 41.03 -20.98 -6.32
N ARG A 5 41.65 -21.18 -5.17
CA ARG A 5 41.10 -22.02 -4.10
C ARG A 5 39.88 -21.32 -3.48
N PRO A 6 38.75 -22.02 -3.36
CA PRO A 6 37.62 -21.48 -2.61
C PRO A 6 38.01 -21.42 -1.12
N GLY A 7 38.18 -20.22 -0.60
CA GLY A 7 38.46 -19.99 0.83
C GLY A 7 39.58 -18.99 1.14
N ASP A 8 40.08 -18.24 0.14
CA ASP A 8 41.03 -17.17 0.42
C ASP A 8 40.28 -15.97 1.01
N TYR A 9 40.18 -15.97 2.34
CA TYR A 9 39.65 -14.86 3.13
C TYR A 9 40.63 -13.69 2.99
N ASP A 10 40.26 -12.69 2.19
CA ASP A 10 41.00 -11.43 2.09
C ASP A 10 40.61 -10.51 3.26
N PRO A 11 41.50 -10.34 4.26
CA PRO A 11 41.23 -9.47 5.39
C PRO A 11 41.13 -7.98 5.04
N ASP A 12 41.55 -7.57 3.85
CA ASP A 12 41.44 -6.19 3.35
C ASP A 12 40.08 -5.90 2.71
N SER A 13 39.33 -6.93 2.36
CA SER A 13 37.96 -6.77 1.89
C SER A 13 37.10 -6.08 2.96
N ASN A 14 37.32 -6.39 4.22
CA ASN A 14 36.58 -5.83 5.36
C ASN A 14 36.83 -4.32 5.61
N ARG A 15 37.91 -3.75 5.08
CA ARG A 15 38.21 -2.29 5.21
C ARG A 15 37.55 -1.44 4.14
N ARG A 16 37.10 -2.03 3.05
CA ARG A 16 36.37 -1.35 1.95
C ARG A 16 34.87 -1.19 2.25
N TRP A 17 34.38 -1.90 3.24
CA TRP A 17 32.99 -1.95 3.63
C TRP A 17 32.68 -0.91 4.70
N GLY A 18 32.72 0.37 4.39
CA GLY A 18 32.16 1.39 5.27
C GLY A 18 30.69 1.10 5.63
N TRP A 19 29.94 2.09 6.00
CA TRP A 19 28.50 1.95 6.31
C TRP A 19 27.68 1.21 5.23
N ARG A 20 28.10 1.26 3.97
CA ARG A 20 27.47 0.50 2.88
C ARG A 20 27.67 -1.00 3.03
N GLY A 21 28.86 -1.44 3.42
CA GLY A 21 29.14 -2.86 3.59
C GLY A 21 28.38 -3.50 4.76
N PHE A 22 28.10 -2.74 5.81
CA PHE A 22 27.24 -3.21 6.90
C PHE A 22 25.78 -3.42 6.45
N LEU A 23 25.30 -2.58 5.53
CA LEU A 23 23.96 -2.69 4.97
C LEU A 23 23.86 -3.76 3.85
N GLU A 24 24.99 -4.13 3.25
CA GLU A 24 25.09 -5.11 2.16
C GLU A 24 25.65 -6.47 2.63
N HIS A 25 25.81 -6.65 3.96
CA HIS A 25 26.27 -7.95 4.46
C HIS A 25 25.25 -9.05 4.11
N PRO A 26 25.72 -10.23 3.65
CA PRO A 26 24.80 -11.33 3.25
C PRO A 26 23.79 -11.71 4.34
N GLU A 27 24.15 -11.60 5.61
CA GLU A 27 23.26 -11.84 6.75
C GLU A 27 22.20 -10.75 6.93
N ASN A 28 22.43 -9.54 6.38
CA ASN A 28 21.53 -8.40 6.42
C ASN A 28 20.90 -8.12 5.04
N ASP A 29 21.14 -8.98 4.06
CA ASP A 29 20.47 -8.91 2.76
C ASP A 29 19.02 -9.34 2.87
N LEU A 30 18.21 -8.44 3.40
CA LEU A 30 16.76 -8.57 3.51
C LEU A 30 16.07 -8.62 2.13
N THR A 31 16.84 -8.49 1.03
CA THR A 31 16.26 -8.50 -0.32
C THR A 31 16.15 -9.91 -0.88
N ALA A 32 17.03 -10.84 -0.51
CA ALA A 32 17.05 -12.18 -1.07
C ALA A 32 16.39 -13.23 -0.17
N ASP A 33 16.75 -13.30 1.10
CA ASP A 33 16.35 -14.43 1.95
C ASP A 33 15.32 -14.11 3.04
N ALA A 34 15.37 -12.91 3.61
CA ALA A 34 14.48 -12.56 4.71
C ALA A 34 13.03 -12.28 4.26
N ASP A 35 12.82 -11.92 2.99
CA ASP A 35 11.50 -11.61 2.45
C ASP A 35 10.64 -12.86 2.23
N PHE A 36 11.22 -14.06 2.28
CA PHE A 36 10.54 -15.30 1.90
C PHE A 36 10.42 -16.32 3.04
N ALA A 37 10.87 -16.00 4.25
CA ALA A 37 10.73 -16.89 5.42
C ALA A 37 11.04 -18.38 5.11
N ASN A 38 12.17 -18.64 4.44
CA ASN A 38 12.60 -19.97 3.94
C ASN A 38 11.77 -20.54 2.77
N LEU A 39 10.87 -19.77 2.18
CA LEU A 39 10.18 -20.19 0.96
C LEU A 39 11.11 -19.94 -0.23
N ARG A 40 11.66 -21.00 -0.77
CA ARG A 40 12.42 -20.95 -2.03
C ARG A 40 11.43 -20.79 -3.19
N PRO A 41 11.67 -19.86 -4.12
CA PRO A 41 10.87 -19.80 -5.34
C PRO A 41 10.93 -21.15 -6.07
N PRO A 42 9.85 -21.56 -6.75
CA PRO A 42 9.86 -22.77 -7.53
C PRO A 42 10.98 -22.73 -8.57
N ASP A 43 11.68 -23.85 -8.76
CA ASP A 43 12.75 -23.91 -9.74
C ASP A 43 12.22 -23.63 -11.16
N PRO A 44 12.92 -22.77 -11.95
CA PRO A 44 12.47 -22.41 -13.29
C PRO A 44 12.33 -23.66 -14.17
N GLN A 45 11.16 -23.82 -14.79
CA GLN A 45 10.83 -25.01 -15.58
C GLN A 45 11.25 -24.90 -17.04
N SER A 46 11.67 -23.71 -17.51
CA SER A 46 12.12 -23.49 -18.87
C SER A 46 13.43 -22.71 -18.93
N PRO A 47 14.26 -22.92 -20.01
CA PRO A 47 15.48 -22.12 -20.21
C PRO A 47 15.23 -20.63 -20.36
N GLU A 48 14.07 -20.23 -20.91
CA GLU A 48 13.66 -18.84 -21.07
C GLU A 48 13.30 -18.20 -19.72
N GLU A 49 12.66 -18.97 -18.84
CA GLU A 49 12.34 -18.55 -17.49
C GLU A 49 13.62 -18.37 -16.67
N LEU A 50 14.56 -19.29 -16.77
CA LEU A 50 15.88 -19.19 -16.15
C LEU A 50 16.63 -17.94 -16.64
N ALA A 51 16.64 -17.66 -17.95
CA ALA A 51 17.27 -16.48 -18.52
C ALA A 51 16.63 -15.17 -18.00
N SER A 52 15.29 -15.14 -17.89
CA SER A 52 14.57 -13.97 -17.36
C SER A 52 14.78 -13.76 -15.86
N TRP A 53 15.09 -14.81 -15.11
CA TRP A 53 15.44 -14.74 -13.70
C TRP A 53 16.85 -14.20 -13.47
N LEU A 54 17.77 -14.55 -14.35
CA LEU A 54 19.18 -14.12 -14.28
C LEU A 54 19.41 -12.71 -14.85
N ASP A 55 18.46 -12.15 -15.60
CA ASP A 55 18.61 -10.82 -16.21
C ASP A 55 18.24 -9.70 -15.20
N PRO A 56 19.23 -8.96 -14.67
CA PRO A 56 19.02 -7.90 -13.71
C PRO A 56 18.20 -6.74 -14.29
N VAL A 57 18.22 -6.53 -15.62
CA VAL A 57 17.47 -5.47 -16.30
C VAL A 57 15.98 -5.76 -16.25
N VAL A 58 15.58 -7.00 -16.58
CA VAL A 58 14.17 -7.44 -16.53
C VAL A 58 13.63 -7.39 -15.11
N GLN A 59 14.43 -7.79 -14.12
CA GLN A 59 14.03 -7.70 -12.72
C GLN A 59 13.88 -6.24 -12.25
N ALA A 60 14.80 -5.35 -12.63
CA ALA A 60 14.72 -3.94 -12.29
C ALA A 60 13.45 -3.29 -12.89
N GLU A 61 13.08 -3.65 -14.10
CA GLU A 61 11.90 -3.12 -14.76
C GLU A 61 10.60 -3.61 -14.12
N ARG A 62 10.48 -4.89 -13.80
CA ARG A 62 9.35 -5.47 -13.02
C ARG A 62 9.22 -4.80 -11.66
N ASN A 63 10.34 -4.56 -10.99
CA ASN A 63 10.36 -3.89 -9.68
C ASN A 63 9.90 -2.44 -9.77
N ARG A 64 10.34 -1.70 -10.81
CA ARG A 64 9.92 -0.32 -11.07
C ARG A 64 8.42 -0.24 -11.36
N GLN A 65 7.89 -1.15 -12.16
CA GLN A 65 6.47 -1.22 -12.47
C GLN A 65 5.63 -1.50 -11.22
N SER A 66 6.04 -2.47 -10.39
CA SER A 66 5.34 -2.79 -9.13
C SER A 66 5.31 -1.59 -8.18
N SER A 67 6.42 -0.86 -8.04
CA SER A 67 6.49 0.33 -7.20
C SER A 67 5.61 1.47 -7.72
N ARG A 68 5.57 1.66 -9.05
CA ARG A 68 4.71 2.67 -9.68
C ARG A 68 3.23 2.36 -9.48
N GLN A 69 2.83 1.09 -9.62
CA GLN A 69 1.46 0.65 -9.36
C GLN A 69 1.06 0.88 -7.89
N ALA A 70 1.96 0.57 -6.95
CA ALA A 70 1.73 0.79 -5.53
C ALA A 70 1.52 2.28 -5.20
N LEU A 71 2.34 3.18 -5.78
CA LEU A 71 2.21 4.62 -5.63
C LEU A 71 0.91 5.16 -6.26
N GLN A 72 0.54 4.67 -7.44
CA GLN A 72 -0.72 5.05 -8.08
C GLN A 72 -1.92 4.63 -7.24
N PHE A 73 -1.88 3.42 -6.67
CA PHE A 73 -2.93 2.94 -5.77
C PHE A 73 -3.02 3.80 -4.51
N LEU A 74 -1.87 4.13 -3.90
CA LEU A 74 -1.79 5.00 -2.73
C LEU A 74 -2.38 6.39 -2.98
N ALA A 75 -2.18 6.95 -4.16
CA ALA A 75 -2.74 8.26 -4.52
C ALA A 75 -4.23 8.17 -4.91
N ALA A 76 -4.62 7.11 -5.63
CA ALA A 76 -5.97 6.97 -6.17
C ALA A 76 -7.04 6.81 -5.07
N ILE A 77 -6.80 5.96 -4.06
CA ILE A 77 -7.81 5.69 -3.02
C ILE A 77 -8.17 6.94 -2.22
N PRO A 78 -7.22 7.70 -1.64
CA PRO A 78 -7.55 8.96 -0.99
C PRO A 78 -8.19 9.97 -1.94
N ALA A 79 -7.67 10.12 -3.17
CA ALA A 79 -8.26 11.05 -4.14
C ALA A 79 -9.72 10.73 -4.44
N ILE A 80 -10.05 9.46 -4.71
CA ILE A 80 -11.43 9.03 -4.94
C ILE A 80 -12.30 9.27 -3.69
N THR A 81 -11.77 8.98 -2.50
CA THR A 81 -12.49 9.20 -1.24
C THR A 81 -12.83 10.68 -1.04
N PHE A 82 -11.87 11.58 -1.27
CA PHE A 82 -12.10 13.02 -1.16
C PHE A 82 -13.05 13.55 -2.26
N VAL A 83 -12.88 13.13 -3.50
CA VAL A 83 -13.76 13.54 -4.60
C VAL A 83 -15.20 13.07 -4.34
N LEU A 84 -15.38 11.82 -3.91
CA LEU A 84 -16.69 11.29 -3.56
C LEU A 84 -17.28 12.03 -2.35
N GLY A 85 -16.49 12.22 -1.30
CA GLY A 85 -16.92 12.89 -0.07
C GLY A 85 -17.35 14.34 -0.32
N LEU A 86 -16.51 15.12 -1.00
CA LEU A 86 -16.81 16.52 -1.35
C LEU A 86 -17.97 16.60 -2.36
N GLY A 87 -17.98 15.71 -3.36
CA GLY A 87 -19.06 15.68 -4.34
C GLY A 87 -20.42 15.44 -3.71
N LEU A 88 -20.51 14.47 -2.80
CA LEU A 88 -21.76 14.22 -2.07
C LEU A 88 -22.15 15.37 -1.13
N LEU A 89 -21.16 16.02 -0.47
CA LEU A 89 -21.43 17.21 0.34
C LEU A 89 -22.07 18.33 -0.50
N VAL A 90 -21.50 18.59 -1.68
CA VAL A 90 -22.05 19.61 -2.59
C VAL A 90 -23.46 19.24 -3.04
N VAL A 91 -23.68 17.98 -3.43
CA VAL A 91 -25.01 17.49 -3.84
C VAL A 91 -26.03 17.66 -2.71
N PHE A 92 -25.72 17.21 -1.49
CA PHE A 92 -26.64 17.35 -0.36
C PHE A 92 -26.88 18.82 0.04
N ARG A 93 -25.88 19.67 -0.13
CA ARG A 93 -26.02 21.12 0.08
C ARG A 93 -26.98 21.75 -0.95
N LEU A 94 -26.90 21.34 -2.21
CA LEU A 94 -27.78 21.84 -3.28
C LEU A 94 -29.21 21.37 -3.13
N ILE A 95 -29.44 20.15 -2.63
CA ILE A 95 -30.77 19.61 -2.36
C ILE A 95 -31.42 20.39 -1.20
N GLY A 96 -30.63 20.88 -0.23
CA GLY A 96 -31.11 21.61 0.92
C GLY A 96 -31.84 20.72 1.94
N GLY A 97 -32.40 21.33 2.96
CA GLY A 97 -33.19 20.63 3.98
C GLY A 97 -33.50 21.46 5.21
N PRO A 98 -34.33 20.94 6.12
CA PRO A 98 -34.86 21.68 7.27
C PRO A 98 -33.77 22.11 8.24
N GLU A 99 -32.73 21.31 8.46
CA GLU A 99 -31.65 21.62 9.41
C GLU A 99 -30.77 22.78 8.93
N CYS A 100 -30.59 22.95 7.62
CA CYS A 100 -29.90 24.11 7.06
C CYS A 100 -30.76 25.38 7.13
N VAL A 101 -32.06 25.26 7.00
CA VAL A 101 -33.01 26.40 7.16
C VAL A 101 -33.07 26.83 8.63
N ALA A 102 -33.03 25.88 9.57
CA ALA A 102 -32.97 26.15 10.99
C ALA A 102 -31.63 26.70 11.49
N GLY A 103 -30.57 26.64 10.63
CA GLY A 103 -29.24 27.08 11.01
C GLY A 103 -28.44 26.07 11.84
N GLU A 104 -28.97 24.85 12.04
CA GLU A 104 -28.34 23.80 12.83
C GLU A 104 -27.26 23.05 12.09
N ALA A 105 -27.34 22.97 10.76
CA ALA A 105 -26.35 22.34 9.90
C ALA A 105 -25.91 23.23 8.73
N VAL A 106 -24.64 23.12 8.32
CA VAL A 106 -24.09 23.91 7.21
C VAL A 106 -24.06 23.12 5.90
N TRP A 107 -23.73 21.83 5.94
CA TRP A 107 -23.50 21.00 4.76
C TRP A 107 -24.48 19.85 4.60
N LEU A 108 -24.80 19.14 5.65
CA LEU A 108 -25.69 18.00 5.65
C LEU A 108 -27.06 18.41 6.21
N CYS A 109 -27.93 18.85 5.30
CA CYS A 109 -29.18 19.58 5.62
C CYS A 109 -30.35 18.68 6.04
N THR A 110 -30.17 17.35 6.03
CA THR A 110 -31.17 16.36 6.43
C THR A 110 -30.54 15.24 7.24
N ARG A 111 -31.27 14.66 8.17
CA ARG A 111 -30.86 13.46 8.90
C ARG A 111 -30.42 12.32 7.98
N THR A 112 -31.14 12.10 6.89
CA THR A 112 -30.80 11.08 5.89
C THR A 112 -29.41 11.36 5.31
N SER A 113 -29.07 12.61 4.97
CA SER A 113 -27.76 12.96 4.43
C SER A 113 -26.64 12.76 5.47
N GLN A 114 -26.90 13.01 6.74
CA GLN A 114 -25.94 12.77 7.85
C GLN A 114 -25.67 11.28 8.07
N ILE A 115 -26.59 10.40 7.71
CA ILE A 115 -26.39 8.94 7.77
C ILE A 115 -25.76 8.40 6.46
N VAL A 116 -26.28 8.80 5.31
CA VAL A 116 -25.86 8.26 4.01
C VAL A 116 -24.44 8.70 3.66
N TRP A 117 -24.07 9.95 3.91
CA TRP A 117 -22.77 10.48 3.58
C TRP A 117 -21.61 9.68 4.22
N PRO A 118 -21.57 9.48 5.57
CA PRO A 118 -20.48 8.74 6.19
C PRO A 118 -20.46 7.26 5.79
N LEU A 119 -21.61 6.64 5.59
CA LEU A 119 -21.67 5.25 5.16
C LEU A 119 -21.09 5.06 3.75
N VAL A 120 -21.56 5.85 2.80
CA VAL A 120 -21.10 5.73 1.38
C VAL A 120 -19.63 6.09 1.24
N THR A 121 -19.18 7.16 1.88
CA THR A 121 -17.78 7.60 1.75
C THR A 121 -16.78 6.69 2.46
N SER A 122 -17.22 5.94 3.49
CA SER A 122 -16.38 4.98 4.22
C SER A 122 -16.12 3.69 3.44
N ILE A 123 -16.96 3.34 2.47
CA ILE A 123 -16.79 2.14 1.65
C ILE A 123 -15.45 2.17 0.87
N VAL A 124 -15.09 3.33 0.32
CA VAL A 124 -13.89 3.47 -0.54
C VAL A 124 -12.59 3.17 0.22
N PRO A 125 -12.30 3.81 1.37
CA PRO A 125 -11.07 3.51 2.12
C PRO A 125 -11.05 2.09 2.68
N ILE A 126 -12.19 1.51 3.07
CA ILE A 126 -12.27 0.12 3.53
C ILE A 126 -11.90 -0.83 2.38
N ILE A 127 -12.49 -0.67 1.20
CA ILE A 127 -12.14 -1.47 0.01
C ILE A 127 -10.67 -1.25 -0.36
N GLY A 128 -10.15 -0.03 -0.20
CA GLY A 128 -8.74 0.30 -0.44
C GLY A 128 -7.80 -0.50 0.45
N VAL A 129 -8.05 -0.57 1.76
CA VAL A 129 -7.24 -1.35 2.71
C VAL A 129 -7.34 -2.85 2.42
N LEU A 130 -8.56 -3.38 2.22
CA LEU A 130 -8.77 -4.79 1.88
C LEU A 130 -8.11 -5.16 0.54
N GLY A 131 -8.26 -4.33 -0.48
CA GLY A 131 -7.61 -4.53 -1.78
C GLY A 131 -6.08 -4.54 -1.67
N CYS A 132 -5.50 -3.63 -0.90
CA CYS A 132 -4.07 -3.60 -0.63
C CYS A 132 -3.60 -4.89 0.06
N ALA A 133 -4.33 -5.36 1.08
CA ALA A 133 -4.02 -6.60 1.79
C ALA A 133 -4.08 -7.82 0.85
N ILE A 134 -5.12 -7.92 0.00
CA ILE A 134 -5.24 -9.01 -0.98
C ILE A 134 -4.11 -8.98 -2.01
N ILE A 135 -3.75 -7.79 -2.53
CA ILE A 135 -2.64 -7.68 -3.49
C ILE A 135 -1.32 -8.06 -2.82
N MET A 136 -1.08 -7.61 -1.58
CA MET A 136 0.11 -7.94 -0.82
C MET A 136 0.25 -9.46 -0.63
N THR A 137 -0.82 -10.15 -0.19
CA THR A 137 -0.80 -11.62 0.00
C THR A 137 -0.62 -12.38 -1.31
N ARG A 138 -1.25 -11.93 -2.40
CA ARG A 138 -1.04 -12.53 -3.74
C ARG A 138 0.40 -12.37 -4.22
N LYS A 139 1.00 -11.19 -4.04
CA LYS A 139 2.38 -10.93 -4.41
C LYS A 139 3.37 -11.69 -3.54
N LEU A 140 3.08 -11.89 -2.26
CA LEU A 140 3.86 -12.73 -1.37
C LEU A 140 3.87 -14.19 -1.87
N ASN A 141 2.70 -14.73 -2.21
CA ASN A 141 2.57 -16.11 -2.71
C ASN A 141 3.18 -16.32 -4.10
N SER A 142 3.30 -15.25 -4.92
CA SER A 142 3.90 -15.30 -6.27
C SER A 142 5.38 -14.92 -6.29
N TYR A 143 6.05 -14.87 -5.14
CA TYR A 143 7.48 -14.52 -4.99
C TYR A 143 7.89 -13.23 -5.69
N THR A 144 6.94 -12.29 -5.85
CA THR A 144 7.19 -10.97 -6.41
C THR A 144 7.43 -9.94 -5.31
N ARG A 145 8.16 -8.86 -5.62
CA ARG A 145 8.50 -7.80 -4.66
C ARG A 145 7.25 -7.21 -3.99
N TRP A 146 6.97 -7.59 -2.76
CA TRP A 146 5.81 -7.17 -1.96
C TRP A 146 6.08 -5.93 -1.07
N ARG A 147 7.37 -5.61 -0.81
CA ARG A 147 7.79 -4.52 0.09
C ARG A 147 7.13 -3.16 -0.20
N PRO A 148 7.02 -2.68 -1.47
CA PRO A 148 6.33 -1.42 -1.76
C PRO A 148 4.86 -1.43 -1.31
N TRP A 149 4.19 -2.57 -1.43
CA TRP A 149 2.80 -2.74 -1.04
C TRP A 149 2.60 -2.76 0.47
N MET A 150 3.58 -3.25 1.21
CA MET A 150 3.60 -3.15 2.67
C MET A 150 3.67 -1.68 3.11
N GLY A 151 4.52 -0.87 2.47
CA GLY A 151 4.57 0.58 2.72
C GLY A 151 3.23 1.27 2.44
N VAL A 152 2.59 0.93 1.32
CA VAL A 152 1.24 1.45 1.00
C VAL A 152 0.22 1.04 2.06
N PHE A 153 0.23 -0.21 2.50
CA PHE A 153 -0.67 -0.71 3.54
C PHE A 153 -0.54 0.09 4.84
N TRP A 154 0.71 0.32 5.30
CA TRP A 154 0.97 1.10 6.51
C TRP A 154 0.52 2.55 6.45
N VAL A 155 0.43 3.15 5.26
CA VAL A 155 -0.13 4.50 5.07
C VAL A 155 -1.66 4.45 4.94
N MET A 156 -2.20 3.42 4.26
CA MET A 156 -3.63 3.31 4.03
C MET A 156 -4.43 3.00 5.30
N VAL A 157 -3.86 2.22 6.23
CA VAL A 157 -4.54 1.88 7.51
C VAL A 157 -4.81 3.12 8.35
N PRO A 158 -3.83 3.97 8.70
CA PRO A 158 -4.11 5.19 9.46
C PRO A 158 -5.02 6.16 8.68
N PHE A 159 -4.88 6.27 7.36
CA PHE A 159 -5.81 7.07 6.55
C PHE A 159 -7.26 6.58 6.71
N CYS A 160 -7.48 5.27 6.59
CA CYS A 160 -8.80 4.67 6.78
C CYS A 160 -9.34 4.91 8.20
N MET A 161 -8.50 4.75 9.23
CA MET A 161 -8.88 4.99 10.62
C MET A 161 -9.31 6.44 10.87
N VAL A 162 -8.51 7.41 10.39
CA VAL A 162 -8.86 8.84 10.52
C VAL A 162 -10.18 9.15 9.81
N TRP A 163 -10.37 8.59 8.59
CA TRP A 163 -11.61 8.77 7.86
C TRP A 163 -12.83 8.21 8.60
N LEU A 164 -12.71 6.98 9.12
CA LEU A 164 -13.80 6.33 9.86
C LEU A 164 -14.13 7.05 11.16
N ILE A 165 -13.14 7.56 11.89
CA ILE A 165 -13.36 8.37 13.08
C ILE A 165 -14.13 9.65 12.73
N THR A 166 -13.70 10.35 11.67
CA THR A 166 -14.36 11.58 11.22
C THR A 166 -15.80 11.31 10.76
N ALA A 167 -16.00 10.25 9.99
CA ALA A 167 -17.33 9.82 9.54
C ALA A 167 -18.23 9.40 10.72
N GLY A 168 -17.65 8.70 11.71
CA GLY A 168 -18.34 8.28 12.92
C GLY A 168 -18.83 9.44 13.79
N GLN A 169 -18.06 10.51 13.89
CA GLN A 169 -18.44 11.72 14.61
C GLN A 169 -19.70 12.39 14.02
N ILE A 170 -19.97 12.21 12.75
CA ILE A 170 -21.19 12.72 12.09
C ILE A 170 -22.33 11.70 12.25
N LEU A 171 -22.02 10.42 12.11
CA LEU A 171 -23.01 9.34 12.10
C LEU A 171 -23.67 9.12 13.49
N ILE A 172 -22.86 9.10 14.56
CA ILE A 172 -23.35 8.75 15.91
C ILE A 172 -24.45 9.72 16.37
N PRO A 173 -24.26 11.05 16.37
CA PRO A 173 -25.33 11.97 16.76
C PRO A 173 -26.56 11.88 15.87
N ALA A 174 -26.39 11.59 14.57
CA ALA A 174 -27.51 11.43 13.66
C ALA A 174 -28.36 10.17 13.94
N LEU A 175 -27.82 9.18 14.62
CA LEU A 175 -28.54 7.97 15.03
C LEU A 175 -29.23 8.12 16.39
N GLU A 176 -28.72 8.98 17.29
CA GLU A 176 -29.25 9.20 18.62
C GLU A 176 -30.47 10.13 18.64
N ASN A 177 -30.58 11.06 17.68
CA ASN A 177 -31.72 11.96 17.51
C ASN A 177 -32.80 11.35 16.60
#